data_212b1999938ba96e344d5f41a2422a89
#
_entry.id   212b1999938ba96e344d5f41a2422a89
#
_cell.length_a   1.000
_cell.length_b   1.000
_cell.length_c   1.000
_cell.angle_alpha   90.00
_cell.angle_beta   90.00
_cell.angle_gamma   90.00
#
_symmetry.space_group_name_H-M   'P 1'
#
loop_
_entity.id
_entity.type
_entity.pdbx_description
1 polymer ?
#
loop_
_entity_poly.entity_id
_entity_poly.type
_entity_poly.pdbx_seq_one_letter_code
_entity_poly.pdbx_strand_id
1 'polypeptide(L)'
;MTQDGMTRALADGHRLPLLGLGVWQVPDGPECVKAVRWALEAGYRHLDTAQAYRNEASVGTALRQSGIAREDVFITTKFFPDAPDPVSAAEQSLHRLGTGYLDLYLVHWPQGGPTWAWPGMERARELGYARSIGVSNFSADELAQVRTTAQVSPAVDQVNFNPFAYRKGLLAACQSSDIALEAYSPLGTGRHLSDPAVAAIAADAGRTPAQVLLRWAVQRGIPVITKSTHRDRIEENLRIFDFELPDEAMPRLDALDRTGGTSNAIETRIKWR
;
A
#
# COMPACT_ATOMS: atom_id res chain seq x y z
N MET A 1 -19.75 9.87 -2.18
CA MET A 1 -19.35 8.70 -2.99
C MET A 1 -19.85 7.44 -2.29
N THR A 2 -20.35 6.48 -3.03
CA THR A 2 -20.68 5.15 -2.50
C THR A 2 -19.38 4.42 -2.11
N GLN A 3 -19.43 3.44 -1.20
CA GLN A 3 -18.26 2.62 -0.85
C GLN A 3 -17.57 2.01 -2.08
N ASP A 4 -18.30 1.72 -3.15
CA ASP A 4 -17.75 1.24 -4.42
C ASP A 4 -16.78 2.22 -5.09
N GLY A 5 -17.00 3.52 -4.99
CA GLY A 5 -16.10 4.54 -5.53
C GLY A 5 -14.80 4.76 -4.73
N MET A 6 -14.66 4.12 -3.57
CA MET A 6 -13.51 4.23 -2.67
C MET A 6 -12.65 2.96 -2.64
N THR A 7 -12.87 2.02 -3.57
CA THR A 7 -12.12 0.77 -3.69
C THR A 7 -11.70 0.52 -5.13
N ARG A 8 -10.62 -0.26 -5.31
CA ARG A 8 -10.16 -0.80 -6.58
C ARG A 8 -10.48 -2.30 -6.64
N ALA A 9 -11.09 -2.75 -7.72
CA ALA A 9 -11.22 -4.18 -7.98
C ALA A 9 -9.85 -4.79 -8.30
N LEU A 10 -9.54 -5.94 -7.72
CA LEU A 10 -8.38 -6.76 -8.01
C LEU A 10 -8.75 -7.86 -9.01
N ALA A 11 -7.76 -8.38 -9.75
CA ALA A 11 -7.95 -9.45 -10.73
C ALA A 11 -8.54 -10.74 -10.15
N ASP A 12 -8.33 -10.98 -8.86
CA ASP A 12 -8.85 -12.16 -8.13
C ASP A 12 -10.27 -11.97 -7.56
N GLY A 13 -10.91 -10.84 -7.88
CA GLY A 13 -12.30 -10.52 -7.50
C GLY A 13 -12.45 -9.81 -6.15
N HIS A 14 -11.37 -9.62 -5.38
CA HIS A 14 -11.42 -8.85 -4.14
C HIS A 14 -11.37 -7.34 -4.41
N ARG A 15 -11.65 -6.53 -3.39
CA ARG A 15 -11.66 -5.06 -3.50
C ARG A 15 -10.72 -4.44 -2.50
N LEU A 16 -9.72 -3.71 -3.00
CA LEU A 16 -8.71 -3.01 -2.21
C LEU A 16 -9.15 -1.56 -1.97
N PRO A 17 -9.27 -1.09 -0.71
CA PRO A 17 -9.59 0.31 -0.42
C PRO A 17 -8.53 1.26 -0.98
N LEU A 18 -8.97 2.38 -1.57
CA LEU A 18 -8.09 3.37 -2.18
C LEU A 18 -7.24 4.16 -1.18
N LEU A 19 -7.57 4.12 0.11
CA LEU A 19 -6.79 4.75 1.18
C LEU A 19 -6.58 3.78 2.34
N GLY A 20 -5.31 3.55 2.68
CA GLY A 20 -4.91 2.75 3.83
C GLY A 20 -4.04 3.52 4.82
N LEU A 21 -4.07 3.08 6.10
CA LEU A 21 -3.10 3.49 7.11
C LEU A 21 -1.96 2.49 7.17
N GLY A 22 -0.73 2.95 6.87
CA GLY A 22 0.50 2.20 7.09
C GLY A 22 1.10 2.51 8.46
N VAL A 23 1.74 1.51 9.06
CA VAL A 23 2.38 1.64 10.38
C VAL A 23 3.91 1.46 10.33
N TRP A 24 4.53 1.59 9.16
CA TRP A 24 5.98 1.59 9.06
C TRP A 24 6.61 2.68 9.93
N GLN A 25 7.67 2.34 10.69
CA GLN A 25 8.33 3.21 11.66
C GLN A 25 7.41 3.72 12.80
N VAL A 26 6.29 3.06 13.05
CA VAL A 26 5.52 3.27 14.28
C VAL A 26 5.94 2.18 15.25
N PRO A 27 6.45 2.52 16.46
CA PRO A 27 6.86 1.53 17.43
C PRO A 27 5.70 0.61 17.84
N ASP A 28 5.99 -0.66 18.12
CA ASP A 28 4.99 -1.53 18.76
C ASP A 28 4.56 -0.97 20.11
N GLY A 29 3.29 -1.16 20.47
CA GLY A 29 2.73 -0.69 21.72
C GLY A 29 1.69 0.43 21.58
N PRO A 30 1.51 1.25 22.63
CA PRO A 30 0.37 2.17 22.74
C PRO A 30 0.26 3.21 21.62
N GLU A 31 1.38 3.67 21.06
CA GLU A 31 1.38 4.65 19.97
C GLU A 31 0.77 4.05 18.70
N CYS A 32 1.19 2.83 18.34
CA CYS A 32 0.66 2.12 17.19
C CYS A 32 -0.84 1.81 17.37
N VAL A 33 -1.21 1.27 18.52
CA VAL A 33 -2.62 0.99 18.86
C VAL A 33 -3.47 2.26 18.72
N LYS A 34 -3.00 3.38 19.23
CA LYS A 34 -3.70 4.66 19.20
C LYS A 34 -3.87 5.20 17.77
N ALA A 35 -2.80 5.17 16.96
CA ALA A 35 -2.84 5.61 15.58
C ALA A 35 -3.82 4.78 14.74
N VAL A 36 -3.78 3.45 14.87
CA VAL A 36 -4.70 2.55 14.16
C VAL A 36 -6.14 2.76 14.61
N ARG A 37 -6.40 2.94 15.91
CA ARG A 37 -7.75 3.24 16.41
C ARG A 37 -8.28 4.54 15.84
N TRP A 38 -7.49 5.61 15.82
CA TRP A 38 -7.90 6.88 15.23
C TRP A 38 -8.24 6.75 13.73
N ALA A 39 -7.48 5.96 12.98
CA ALA A 39 -7.79 5.71 11.59
C ALA A 39 -9.12 4.96 11.42
N LEU A 40 -9.35 3.91 12.20
CA LEU A 40 -10.62 3.17 12.18
C LEU A 40 -11.82 4.04 12.60
N GLU A 41 -11.65 4.86 13.65
CA GLU A 41 -12.65 5.83 14.11
C GLU A 41 -12.96 6.88 13.03
N ALA A 42 -11.94 7.36 12.30
CA ALA A 42 -12.11 8.30 11.20
C ALA A 42 -12.80 7.70 9.97
N GLY A 43 -12.81 6.36 9.83
CA GLY A 43 -13.44 5.68 8.70
C GLY A 43 -12.49 4.92 7.78
N TYR A 44 -11.21 4.83 8.08
CA TYR A 44 -10.30 3.94 7.35
C TYR A 44 -10.76 2.49 7.48
N ARG A 45 -10.63 1.76 6.39
CA ARG A 45 -10.93 0.32 6.33
C ARG A 45 -9.79 -0.51 5.73
N HIS A 46 -8.60 0.07 5.61
CA HIS A 46 -7.39 -0.64 5.20
C HIS A 46 -6.24 -0.32 6.16
N LEU A 47 -5.64 -1.38 6.71
CA LEU A 47 -4.48 -1.33 7.60
C LEU A 47 -3.33 -2.08 6.94
N ASP A 48 -2.19 -1.41 6.79
CA ASP A 48 -0.98 -1.97 6.19
C ASP A 48 0.16 -2.07 7.22
N THR A 49 0.62 -3.29 7.45
CA THR A 49 1.77 -3.61 8.29
C THR A 49 2.74 -4.54 7.57
N ALA A 50 3.74 -5.06 8.26
CA ALA A 50 4.66 -6.09 7.79
C ALA A 50 5.35 -6.79 8.97
N GLN A 51 5.81 -8.02 8.78
CA GLN A 51 6.63 -8.74 9.76
C GLN A 51 7.85 -7.92 10.18
N ALA A 52 8.54 -7.30 9.21
CA ALA A 52 9.73 -6.48 9.44
C ALA A 52 9.45 -5.24 10.32
N TYR A 53 8.20 -4.78 10.42
CA TYR A 53 7.86 -3.63 11.26
C TYR A 53 7.72 -3.98 12.73
N ARG A 54 7.53 -5.27 13.05
CA ARG A 54 7.42 -5.83 14.41
C ARG A 54 6.30 -5.22 15.24
N ASN A 55 5.24 -4.72 14.59
CA ASN A 55 4.09 -4.06 15.25
C ASN A 55 2.73 -4.68 14.89
N GLU A 56 2.71 -5.87 14.29
CA GLU A 56 1.48 -6.59 13.93
C GLU A 56 0.57 -6.83 15.14
N ALA A 57 1.15 -7.10 16.32
CA ALA A 57 0.40 -7.31 17.55
C ALA A 57 -0.40 -6.07 18.01
N SER A 58 0.19 -4.89 17.83
CA SER A 58 -0.48 -3.60 18.07
C SER A 58 -1.62 -3.34 17.10
N VAL A 59 -1.43 -3.66 15.81
CA VAL A 59 -2.50 -3.55 14.80
C VAL A 59 -3.68 -4.45 15.16
N GLY A 60 -3.42 -5.72 15.50
CA GLY A 60 -4.45 -6.65 15.93
C GLY A 60 -5.16 -6.21 17.21
N THR A 61 -4.42 -5.66 18.17
CA THR A 61 -4.99 -5.12 19.41
C THR A 61 -5.93 -3.94 19.13
N ALA A 62 -5.50 -3.01 18.26
CA ALA A 62 -6.32 -1.86 17.89
C ALA A 62 -7.61 -2.28 17.18
N LEU A 63 -7.53 -3.26 16.27
CA LEU A 63 -8.70 -3.79 15.57
C LEU A 63 -9.70 -4.40 16.57
N ARG A 64 -9.24 -5.28 17.47
CA ARG A 64 -10.14 -5.86 18.51
C ARG A 64 -10.78 -4.79 19.39
N GLN A 65 -10.04 -3.75 19.77
CA GLN A 65 -10.55 -2.66 20.59
C GLN A 65 -11.52 -1.73 19.86
N SER A 66 -11.48 -1.71 18.52
CA SER A 66 -12.38 -0.85 17.72
C SER A 66 -13.82 -1.34 17.72
N GLY A 67 -14.06 -2.63 17.96
CA GLY A 67 -15.38 -3.26 17.83
C GLY A 67 -15.88 -3.40 16.39
N ILE A 68 -15.08 -3.03 15.39
CA ILE A 68 -15.43 -3.19 13.96
C ILE A 68 -15.28 -4.66 13.59
N ALA A 69 -16.23 -5.20 12.84
CA ALA A 69 -16.17 -6.59 12.40
C ALA A 69 -14.94 -6.83 11.50
N ARG A 70 -14.34 -8.03 11.62
CA ARG A 70 -13.10 -8.36 10.90
C ARG A 70 -13.25 -8.26 9.38
N GLU A 71 -14.39 -8.63 8.87
CA GLU A 71 -14.76 -8.59 7.44
C GLU A 71 -14.91 -7.18 6.88
N ASP A 72 -15.10 -6.18 7.73
CA ASP A 72 -15.20 -4.76 7.34
C ASP A 72 -13.83 -4.07 7.25
N VAL A 73 -12.74 -4.76 7.59
CA VAL A 73 -11.38 -4.19 7.56
C VAL A 73 -10.47 -5.04 6.67
N PHE A 74 -9.84 -4.38 5.71
CA PHE A 74 -8.84 -4.95 4.83
C PHE A 74 -7.47 -4.88 5.51
N ILE A 75 -6.82 -6.02 5.75
CA ILE A 75 -5.51 -6.11 6.40
C ILE A 75 -4.47 -6.60 5.41
N THR A 76 -3.43 -5.78 5.21
CA THR A 76 -2.22 -6.16 4.49
C THR A 76 -1.08 -6.41 5.47
N THR A 77 -0.40 -7.54 5.32
CA THR A 77 0.95 -7.74 5.88
C THR A 77 1.89 -8.33 4.84
N LYS A 78 3.19 -8.39 5.16
CA LYS A 78 4.23 -8.72 4.19
C LYS A 78 5.18 -9.75 4.76
N PHE A 79 5.45 -10.78 3.97
CA PHE A 79 6.50 -11.74 4.19
C PHE A 79 7.87 -11.10 3.94
N PHE A 80 8.77 -11.18 4.90
CA PHE A 80 10.13 -10.70 4.69
C PHE A 80 11.03 -11.86 4.24
N PRO A 81 11.79 -11.68 3.13
CA PRO A 81 12.53 -12.80 2.50
C PRO A 81 13.74 -13.35 3.27
N ASP A 82 13.96 -12.97 4.53
CA ASP A 82 14.90 -13.61 5.45
C ASP A 82 14.28 -14.77 6.23
N ALA A 83 12.94 -14.88 6.23
CA ALA A 83 12.23 -16.02 6.78
C ALA A 83 12.30 -17.23 5.81
N PRO A 84 12.41 -18.46 6.33
CA PRO A 84 12.64 -19.64 5.48
C PRO A 84 11.45 -20.08 4.67
N ASP A 85 10.22 -19.72 5.07
CA ASP A 85 8.98 -20.23 4.48
C ASP A 85 7.83 -19.22 4.59
N PRO A 86 7.23 -18.81 3.44
CA PRO A 86 6.08 -17.90 3.42
C PRO A 86 4.84 -18.42 4.16
N VAL A 87 4.61 -19.74 4.19
CA VAL A 87 3.42 -20.34 4.83
C VAL A 87 3.51 -20.20 6.34
N SER A 88 4.60 -20.64 6.96
CA SER A 88 4.79 -20.52 8.40
C SER A 88 4.89 -19.06 8.84
N ALA A 89 5.44 -18.21 8.00
CA ALA A 89 5.48 -16.76 8.23
C ALA A 89 4.08 -16.14 8.22
N ALA A 90 3.19 -16.55 7.31
CA ALA A 90 1.79 -16.13 7.29
C ALA A 90 1.05 -16.55 8.57
N GLU A 91 1.21 -17.80 8.99
CA GLU A 91 0.61 -18.34 10.24
C GLU A 91 1.04 -17.53 11.47
N GLN A 92 2.33 -17.21 11.58
CA GLN A 92 2.85 -16.34 12.64
C GLN A 92 2.26 -14.93 12.60
N SER A 93 2.07 -14.36 11.41
CA SER A 93 1.43 -13.05 11.25
C SER A 93 -0.03 -13.09 11.68
N LEU A 94 -0.78 -14.12 11.30
CA LEU A 94 -2.16 -14.35 11.74
C LEU A 94 -2.25 -14.41 13.27
N HIS A 95 -1.33 -15.13 13.90
CA HIS A 95 -1.26 -15.23 15.35
C HIS A 95 -0.99 -13.87 16.01
N ARG A 96 0.00 -13.09 15.52
CA ARG A 96 0.30 -11.76 16.06
C ARG A 96 -0.84 -10.76 15.86
N LEU A 97 -1.47 -10.77 14.68
CA LEU A 97 -2.64 -9.95 14.38
C LEU A 97 -3.90 -10.40 15.14
N GLY A 98 -3.96 -11.67 15.56
CA GLY A 98 -5.14 -12.25 16.22
C GLY A 98 -6.33 -12.35 15.25
N THR A 99 -6.09 -12.76 14.00
CA THR A 99 -7.10 -12.90 12.94
C THR A 99 -6.98 -14.24 12.24
N GLY A 100 -8.08 -14.72 11.65
CA GLY A 100 -8.12 -16.00 10.93
C GLY A 100 -7.61 -15.92 9.49
N TYR A 101 -7.50 -14.74 8.91
CA TYR A 101 -7.05 -14.54 7.53
C TYR A 101 -6.49 -13.13 7.30
N LEU A 102 -5.66 -13.00 6.26
CA LEU A 102 -5.18 -11.74 5.69
C LEU A 102 -6.01 -11.41 4.45
N ASP A 103 -6.30 -10.14 4.22
CA ASP A 103 -6.93 -9.75 2.96
C ASP A 103 -5.90 -9.69 1.83
N LEU A 104 -4.69 -9.21 2.14
CA LEU A 104 -3.58 -9.17 1.20
C LEU A 104 -2.27 -9.59 1.88
N TYR A 105 -1.55 -10.53 1.26
CA TYR A 105 -0.24 -10.97 1.71
C TYR A 105 0.79 -10.73 0.63
N LEU A 106 1.85 -9.97 0.94
CA LEU A 106 2.85 -9.53 -0.02
C LEU A 106 4.22 -10.15 0.24
N VAL A 107 4.95 -10.49 -0.82
CA VAL A 107 6.41 -10.60 -0.74
C VAL A 107 6.98 -9.20 -0.62
N HIS A 108 7.67 -8.89 0.49
CA HIS A 108 8.08 -7.52 0.81
C HIS A 108 9.14 -6.95 -0.14
N TRP A 109 10.05 -7.81 -0.62
CA TRP A 109 11.15 -7.47 -1.52
C TRP A 109 11.52 -8.67 -2.41
N PRO A 110 12.03 -8.47 -3.64
CA PRO A 110 12.48 -9.55 -4.51
C PRO A 110 13.86 -10.12 -4.09
N GLN A 111 14.18 -10.09 -2.80
CA GLN A 111 15.45 -10.59 -2.25
C GLN A 111 15.51 -12.11 -2.41
N GLY A 112 16.66 -12.63 -2.86
CA GLY A 112 16.81 -14.06 -3.14
C GLY A 112 16.32 -14.48 -4.53
N GLY A 113 15.80 -13.53 -5.31
CA GLY A 113 15.18 -13.72 -6.62
C GLY A 113 13.66 -13.54 -6.58
N PRO A 114 13.04 -13.15 -7.68
CA PRO A 114 11.63 -12.78 -7.70
C PRO A 114 10.66 -13.96 -7.54
N THR A 115 11.09 -15.17 -7.86
CA THR A 115 10.17 -16.33 -7.98
C THR A 115 10.20 -17.31 -6.81
N TRP A 116 11.27 -17.33 -5.99
CA TRP A 116 11.49 -18.39 -5.01
C TRP A 116 10.42 -18.48 -3.92
N ALA A 117 9.90 -17.36 -3.47
CA ALA A 117 8.87 -17.32 -2.43
C ALA A 117 7.46 -17.59 -2.96
N TRP A 118 7.26 -17.47 -4.30
CA TRP A 118 5.92 -17.44 -4.88
C TRP A 118 5.13 -18.75 -4.66
N PRO A 119 5.69 -19.95 -4.80
CA PRO A 119 4.96 -21.19 -4.50
C PRO A 119 4.44 -21.26 -3.05
N GLY A 120 5.20 -20.71 -2.09
CA GLY A 120 4.76 -20.62 -0.70
C GLY A 120 3.66 -19.58 -0.50
N MET A 121 3.66 -18.49 -1.26
CA MET A 121 2.56 -17.50 -1.27
C MET A 121 1.27 -18.13 -1.81
N GLU A 122 1.33 -18.86 -2.93
CA GLU A 122 0.21 -19.61 -3.49
C GLU A 122 -0.33 -20.62 -2.49
N ARG A 123 0.58 -21.36 -1.81
CA ARG A 123 0.19 -22.30 -0.77
C ARG A 123 -0.49 -21.65 0.43
N ALA A 124 -0.01 -20.49 0.88
CA ALA A 124 -0.67 -19.73 1.95
C ALA A 124 -2.10 -19.30 1.55
N ARG A 125 -2.29 -18.93 0.28
CA ARG A 125 -3.62 -18.62 -0.27
C ARG A 125 -4.53 -19.86 -0.32
N GLU A 126 -4.05 -21.00 -0.79
CA GLU A 126 -4.79 -22.27 -0.81
C GLU A 126 -5.24 -22.72 0.58
N LEU A 127 -4.41 -22.50 1.60
CA LEU A 127 -4.71 -22.81 2.99
C LEU A 127 -5.72 -21.82 3.62
N GLY A 128 -6.10 -20.76 2.89
CA GLY A 128 -7.00 -19.72 3.38
C GLY A 128 -6.34 -18.71 4.33
N TYR A 129 -5.02 -18.70 4.45
CA TYR A 129 -4.30 -17.73 5.26
C TYR A 129 -4.33 -16.33 4.63
N ALA A 130 -4.41 -16.23 3.31
CA ALA A 130 -4.56 -14.99 2.58
C ALA A 130 -5.66 -15.10 1.51
N ARG A 131 -6.45 -14.04 1.34
CA ARG A 131 -7.46 -13.93 0.27
C ARG A 131 -6.80 -13.56 -1.05
N SER A 132 -5.96 -12.52 -1.03
CA SER A 132 -5.16 -12.07 -2.16
C SER A 132 -3.68 -12.19 -1.83
N ILE A 133 -2.87 -12.49 -2.85
CA ILE A 133 -1.41 -12.52 -2.76
C ILE A 133 -0.80 -11.56 -3.77
N GLY A 134 0.32 -10.96 -3.41
CA GLY A 134 1.00 -9.98 -4.25
C GLY A 134 2.46 -9.81 -3.87
N VAL A 135 3.04 -8.77 -4.40
CA VAL A 135 4.45 -8.43 -4.23
C VAL A 135 4.61 -6.96 -3.83
N SER A 136 5.80 -6.61 -3.38
CA SER A 136 6.17 -5.24 -3.11
C SER A 136 7.60 -4.98 -3.59
N ASN A 137 7.82 -3.83 -4.22
CA ASN A 137 9.11 -3.41 -4.76
C ASN A 137 9.64 -4.24 -5.94
N PHE A 138 8.74 -4.83 -6.71
CA PHE A 138 9.10 -5.57 -7.93
C PHE A 138 9.11 -4.64 -9.14
N SER A 139 10.14 -4.79 -9.99
CA SER A 139 10.22 -4.16 -11.30
C SER A 139 9.30 -4.89 -12.30
N ALA A 140 9.06 -4.26 -13.47
CA ALA A 140 8.31 -4.90 -14.55
C ALA A 140 8.92 -6.24 -14.99
N ASP A 141 10.25 -6.34 -15.03
CA ASP A 141 10.96 -7.58 -15.40
C ASP A 141 10.80 -8.66 -14.32
N GLU A 142 10.84 -8.29 -13.04
CA GLU A 142 10.62 -9.22 -11.93
C GLU A 142 9.17 -9.70 -11.89
N LEU A 143 8.20 -8.81 -12.14
CA LEU A 143 6.79 -9.20 -12.30
C LEU A 143 6.59 -10.18 -13.45
N ALA A 144 7.23 -9.93 -14.60
CA ALA A 144 7.19 -10.85 -15.73
C ALA A 144 7.77 -12.24 -15.37
N GLN A 145 8.90 -12.29 -14.64
CA GLN A 145 9.51 -13.53 -14.18
C GLN A 145 8.56 -14.31 -13.25
N VAL A 146 7.95 -13.66 -12.24
CA VAL A 146 6.96 -14.33 -11.38
C VAL A 146 5.85 -14.95 -12.22
N ARG A 147 5.28 -14.19 -13.16
CA ARG A 147 4.14 -14.63 -13.99
C ARG A 147 4.46 -15.82 -14.91
N THR A 148 5.75 -16.06 -15.25
CA THR A 148 6.11 -17.25 -16.07
C THR A 148 5.95 -18.57 -15.32
N THR A 149 6.00 -18.56 -13.99
CA THR A 149 5.93 -19.76 -13.14
C THR A 149 4.69 -19.80 -12.25
N ALA A 150 4.03 -18.66 -12.05
CA ALA A 150 2.87 -18.53 -11.18
C ALA A 150 1.63 -19.25 -11.74
N GLN A 151 0.93 -19.98 -10.90
CA GLN A 151 -0.43 -20.47 -11.17
C GLN A 151 -1.47 -19.39 -10.87
N VAL A 152 -1.19 -18.55 -9.87
CA VAL A 152 -1.97 -17.38 -9.49
C VAL A 152 -1.10 -16.15 -9.69
N SER A 153 -1.48 -15.24 -10.57
CA SER A 153 -0.76 -13.97 -10.77
C SER A 153 -0.79 -13.11 -9.51
N PRO A 154 0.26 -12.29 -9.24
CA PRO A 154 0.18 -11.27 -8.21
C PRO A 154 -1.01 -10.35 -8.43
N ALA A 155 -1.82 -10.13 -7.39
CA ALA A 155 -2.96 -9.20 -7.45
C ALA A 155 -2.51 -7.73 -7.32
N VAL A 156 -1.42 -7.50 -6.57
CA VAL A 156 -0.91 -6.16 -6.22
C VAL A 156 0.62 -6.15 -6.33
N ASP A 157 1.17 -5.02 -6.82
CA ASP A 157 2.55 -4.62 -6.58
C ASP A 157 2.57 -3.29 -5.80
N GLN A 158 2.99 -3.35 -4.53
CA GLN A 158 3.07 -2.18 -3.65
C GLN A 158 4.45 -1.55 -3.76
N VAL A 159 4.52 -0.31 -4.25
CA VAL A 159 5.80 0.38 -4.56
C VAL A 159 5.83 1.82 -4.06
N ASN A 160 7.03 2.40 -3.97
CA ASN A 160 7.18 3.84 -3.78
C ASN A 160 6.64 4.58 -5.03
N PHE A 161 5.51 5.26 -4.86
CA PHE A 161 4.84 5.93 -5.97
C PHE A 161 4.21 7.25 -5.54
N ASN A 162 4.59 8.32 -6.21
CA ASN A 162 4.09 9.69 -6.00
C ASN A 162 4.51 10.54 -7.22
N PRO A 163 4.08 11.80 -7.37
CA PRO A 163 4.45 12.63 -8.52
C PRO A 163 5.94 12.72 -8.81
N PHE A 164 6.81 12.70 -7.77
CA PHE A 164 8.27 12.76 -7.92
C PHE A 164 8.91 11.39 -8.21
N ALA A 165 8.14 10.35 -8.03
CA ALA A 165 8.50 8.97 -8.36
C ALA A 165 7.39 8.33 -9.20
N TYR A 166 7.00 9.03 -10.27
CA TYR A 166 5.97 8.59 -11.20
C TYR A 166 6.54 7.59 -12.21
N ARG A 167 6.61 6.34 -11.80
CA ARG A 167 7.16 5.21 -12.54
C ARG A 167 6.19 4.76 -13.65
N LYS A 168 6.05 5.56 -14.69
CA LYS A 168 5.09 5.32 -15.80
C LYS A 168 5.25 3.94 -16.42
N GLY A 169 6.50 3.51 -16.63
CA GLY A 169 6.80 2.20 -17.21
C GLY A 169 6.32 1.06 -16.31
N LEU A 170 6.52 1.17 -14.99
CA LEU A 170 6.03 0.16 -14.04
C LEU A 170 4.50 0.17 -13.97
N LEU A 171 3.89 1.35 -13.91
CA LEU A 171 2.42 1.47 -13.91
C LEU A 171 1.81 0.82 -15.15
N ALA A 172 2.38 1.09 -16.34
CA ALA A 172 1.92 0.49 -17.58
C ALA A 172 2.09 -1.03 -17.60
N ALA A 173 3.21 -1.56 -17.06
CA ALA A 173 3.44 -3.00 -16.93
C ALA A 173 2.42 -3.65 -15.98
N CYS A 174 2.13 -3.02 -14.85
CA CYS A 174 1.10 -3.48 -13.91
C CYS A 174 -0.28 -3.50 -14.60
N GLN A 175 -0.66 -2.42 -15.26
CA GLN A 175 -1.96 -2.32 -15.98
C GLN A 175 -2.11 -3.35 -17.08
N SER A 176 -1.07 -3.57 -17.89
CA SER A 176 -1.10 -4.57 -18.98
C SER A 176 -1.16 -6.01 -18.49
N SER A 177 -0.85 -6.23 -17.21
CA SER A 177 -0.84 -7.53 -16.55
C SER A 177 -1.99 -7.74 -15.57
N ASP A 178 -2.92 -6.77 -15.50
CA ASP A 178 -4.03 -6.74 -14.54
C ASP A 178 -3.57 -6.84 -13.07
N ILE A 179 -2.39 -6.26 -12.77
CA ILE A 179 -1.84 -6.13 -11.43
C ILE A 179 -2.18 -4.72 -10.91
N ALA A 180 -2.72 -4.62 -9.71
CA ALA A 180 -2.95 -3.31 -9.09
C ALA A 180 -1.62 -2.75 -8.57
N LEU A 181 -1.18 -1.59 -9.08
CA LEU A 181 -0.13 -0.83 -8.42
C LEU A 181 -0.72 -0.14 -7.19
N GLU A 182 -0.09 -0.31 -6.02
CA GLU A 182 -0.41 0.37 -4.77
C GLU A 182 0.76 1.25 -4.32
N ALA A 183 0.46 2.48 -3.93
CA ALA A 183 1.45 3.51 -3.63
C ALA A 183 1.79 3.57 -2.13
N TYR A 184 2.98 3.16 -1.72
CA TYR A 184 3.51 3.56 -0.42
C TYR A 184 4.33 4.85 -0.52
N SER A 185 4.52 5.55 0.59
CA SER A 185 5.17 6.87 0.66
C SER A 185 4.61 7.89 -0.36
N PRO A 186 3.28 8.01 -0.50
CA PRO A 186 2.68 8.90 -1.49
C PRO A 186 3.01 10.38 -1.25
N LEU A 187 3.45 10.75 -0.04
CA LEU A 187 3.90 12.09 0.34
C LEU A 187 5.44 12.25 0.29
N GLY A 188 6.17 11.25 -0.24
CA GLY A 188 7.64 11.24 -0.25
C GLY A 188 8.25 11.37 1.15
N THR A 189 7.62 10.76 2.18
CA THR A 189 7.99 10.94 3.60
C THR A 189 7.98 12.40 4.09
N GLY A 190 7.09 13.22 3.51
CA GLY A 190 6.93 14.64 3.84
C GLY A 190 7.85 15.60 3.10
N ARG A 191 8.85 15.12 2.36
CA ARG A 191 9.85 15.95 1.66
C ARG A 191 9.27 16.81 0.54
N HIS A 192 8.12 16.42 0.00
CA HIS A 192 7.50 17.10 -1.14
C HIS A 192 6.38 18.07 -0.76
N LEU A 193 6.05 18.17 0.53
CA LEU A 193 4.96 19.03 1.02
C LEU A 193 5.25 20.53 0.84
N SER A 194 6.52 20.92 0.81
CA SER A 194 6.98 22.30 0.60
C SER A 194 7.39 22.60 -0.85
N ASP A 195 7.20 21.67 -1.79
CA ASP A 195 7.53 21.92 -3.18
C ASP A 195 6.66 23.02 -3.77
N PRO A 196 7.26 24.07 -4.43
CA PRO A 196 6.50 25.22 -4.90
C PRO A 196 5.39 24.88 -5.90
N ALA A 197 5.59 23.89 -6.79
CA ALA A 197 4.58 23.47 -7.73
C ALA A 197 3.39 22.77 -7.04
N VAL A 198 3.68 21.93 -6.05
CA VAL A 198 2.65 21.28 -5.24
C VAL A 198 1.89 22.33 -4.41
N ALA A 199 2.61 23.29 -3.79
CA ALA A 199 2.00 24.35 -2.99
C ALA A 199 1.07 25.25 -3.83
N ALA A 200 1.48 25.60 -5.06
CA ALA A 200 0.65 26.38 -5.96
C ALA A 200 -0.66 25.66 -6.34
N ILE A 201 -0.56 24.36 -6.72
CA ILE A 201 -1.74 23.56 -7.03
C ILE A 201 -2.64 23.40 -5.80
N ALA A 202 -2.06 23.27 -4.61
CA ALA A 202 -2.80 23.15 -3.36
C ALA A 202 -3.58 24.45 -3.05
N ALA A 203 -2.96 25.61 -3.27
CA ALA A 203 -3.60 26.91 -3.12
C ALA A 203 -4.76 27.10 -4.10
N ASP A 204 -4.53 26.76 -5.40
CA ASP A 204 -5.55 26.84 -6.46
C ASP A 204 -6.76 25.94 -6.13
N ALA A 205 -6.51 24.74 -5.57
CA ALA A 205 -7.55 23.79 -5.20
C ALA A 205 -8.20 24.06 -3.84
N GLY A 206 -7.70 25.00 -3.03
CA GLY A 206 -8.14 25.21 -1.64
C GLY A 206 -7.92 23.99 -0.75
N ARG A 207 -6.82 23.28 -0.97
CA ARG A 207 -6.47 22.02 -0.28
C ARG A 207 -5.04 22.08 0.27
N THR A 208 -4.69 21.09 1.12
CA THR A 208 -3.31 20.99 1.58
C THR A 208 -2.42 20.29 0.55
N PRO A 209 -1.10 20.55 0.54
CA PRO A 209 -0.15 19.80 -0.27
C PRO A 209 -0.25 18.27 -0.12
N ALA A 210 -0.52 17.79 1.11
CA ALA A 210 -0.72 16.37 1.37
C ALA A 210 -1.94 15.83 0.62
N GLN A 211 -3.07 16.53 0.70
CA GLN A 211 -4.29 16.16 0.00
C GLN A 211 -4.10 16.13 -1.52
N VAL A 212 -3.38 17.09 -2.09
CA VAL A 212 -3.08 17.13 -3.53
C VAL A 212 -2.27 15.93 -3.97
N LEU A 213 -1.19 15.60 -3.25
CA LEU A 213 -0.34 14.44 -3.57
C LEU A 213 -1.11 13.11 -3.47
N LEU A 214 -1.94 12.95 -2.46
CA LEU A 214 -2.77 11.76 -2.28
C LEU A 214 -3.85 11.67 -3.37
N ARG A 215 -4.54 12.79 -3.63
CA ARG A 215 -5.61 12.83 -4.64
C ARG A 215 -5.09 12.53 -6.04
N TRP A 216 -3.89 12.98 -6.39
CA TRP A 216 -3.24 12.67 -7.66
C TRP A 216 -3.18 11.16 -7.95
N ALA A 217 -2.86 10.33 -6.98
CA ALA A 217 -2.83 8.88 -7.14
C ALA A 217 -4.25 8.28 -7.13
N VAL A 218 -5.06 8.66 -6.15
CA VAL A 218 -6.43 8.13 -5.97
C VAL A 218 -7.33 8.47 -7.17
N GLN A 219 -7.17 9.65 -7.78
CA GLN A 219 -7.93 10.06 -8.96
C GLN A 219 -7.61 9.22 -10.21
N ARG A 220 -6.45 8.50 -10.20
CA ARG A 220 -6.09 7.48 -11.19
C ARG A 220 -6.54 6.07 -10.80
N GLY A 221 -7.29 5.92 -9.72
CA GLY A 221 -7.66 4.62 -9.19
C GLY A 221 -6.48 3.84 -8.58
N ILE A 222 -5.41 4.54 -8.17
CA ILE A 222 -4.23 3.95 -7.52
C ILE A 222 -4.42 4.03 -6.01
N PRO A 223 -4.51 2.90 -5.29
CA PRO A 223 -4.55 2.86 -3.83
C PRO A 223 -3.30 3.48 -3.22
N VAL A 224 -3.46 4.17 -2.09
CA VAL A 224 -2.37 4.83 -1.37
C VAL A 224 -2.30 4.40 0.08
N ILE A 225 -1.10 4.16 0.58
CA ILE A 225 -0.82 3.90 1.99
C ILE A 225 -0.20 5.13 2.62
N THR A 226 -0.94 5.79 3.50
CA THR A 226 -0.46 6.94 4.27
C THR A 226 0.04 6.49 5.64
N LYS A 227 0.94 7.27 6.26
CA LYS A 227 1.39 7.03 7.63
C LYS A 227 1.28 8.32 8.45
N SER A 228 0.59 8.24 9.57
CA SER A 228 0.58 9.30 10.58
C SER A 228 0.32 8.72 11.97
N THR A 229 0.93 9.33 12.99
CA THR A 229 0.61 9.14 14.41
C THR A 229 -0.07 10.38 15.00
N HIS A 230 -0.60 11.27 14.15
CA HIS A 230 -1.33 12.47 14.52
C HIS A 230 -2.77 12.36 14.02
N ARG A 231 -3.73 12.50 14.93
CA ARG A 231 -5.16 12.31 14.64
C ARG A 231 -5.67 13.28 13.57
N ASP A 232 -5.32 14.55 13.68
CA ASP A 232 -5.69 15.62 12.74
C ASP A 232 -5.26 15.31 11.29
N ARG A 233 -4.02 14.80 11.11
CA ARG A 233 -3.51 14.40 9.79
C ARG A 233 -4.19 13.14 9.24
N ILE A 234 -4.55 12.18 10.11
CA ILE A 234 -5.30 10.99 9.73
C ILE A 234 -6.67 11.40 9.20
N GLU A 235 -7.38 12.27 9.92
CA GLU A 235 -8.69 12.79 9.52
C GLU A 235 -8.59 13.69 8.26
N GLU A 236 -7.55 14.51 8.13
CA GLU A 236 -7.29 15.35 6.95
C GLU A 236 -7.10 14.50 5.70
N ASN A 237 -6.28 13.45 5.77
CA ASN A 237 -5.99 12.57 4.64
C ASN A 237 -7.26 11.85 4.12
N LEU A 238 -8.26 11.60 4.95
CA LEU A 238 -9.51 10.97 4.51
C LEU A 238 -10.33 11.89 3.59
N ARG A 239 -10.18 13.21 3.72
CA ARG A 239 -10.92 14.19 2.91
C ARG A 239 -10.46 14.29 1.45
N ILE A 240 -9.57 13.41 1.01
CA ILE A 240 -9.14 13.33 -0.40
C ILE A 240 -10.26 12.87 -1.34
N PHE A 241 -11.33 12.33 -0.81
CA PHE A 241 -12.50 11.91 -1.58
C PHE A 241 -13.53 13.02 -1.79
N ASP A 242 -13.36 14.19 -1.15
CA ASP A 242 -14.32 15.31 -1.15
C ASP A 242 -14.12 16.29 -2.33
N PHE A 243 -13.10 16.07 -3.14
CA PHE A 243 -12.76 16.95 -4.26
C PHE A 243 -12.08 16.20 -5.40
N GLU A 244 -11.97 16.87 -6.53
CA GLU A 244 -11.16 16.42 -7.67
C GLU A 244 -10.12 17.48 -8.00
N LEU A 245 -8.95 17.04 -8.46
CA LEU A 245 -7.97 17.93 -9.05
C LEU A 245 -8.42 18.27 -10.48
N PRO A 246 -8.30 19.54 -10.89
CA PRO A 246 -8.58 19.94 -12.26
C PRO A 246 -7.69 19.17 -13.25
N ASP A 247 -8.21 18.95 -14.46
CA ASP A 247 -7.48 18.21 -15.50
C ASP A 247 -6.10 18.81 -15.80
N GLU A 248 -5.95 20.13 -15.74
CA GLU A 248 -4.67 20.83 -15.92
C GLU A 248 -3.67 20.63 -14.76
N ALA A 249 -4.13 20.28 -13.57
CA ALA A 249 -3.25 20.00 -12.43
C ALA A 249 -2.53 18.66 -12.57
N MET A 250 -3.19 17.68 -13.19
CA MET A 250 -2.65 16.32 -13.32
C MET A 250 -1.33 16.28 -14.12
N PRO A 251 -1.22 16.85 -15.34
CA PRO A 251 0.04 16.87 -16.06
C PRO A 251 1.11 17.76 -15.40
N ARG A 252 0.73 18.81 -14.66
CA ARG A 252 1.68 19.61 -13.88
C ARG A 252 2.34 18.77 -12.77
N LEU A 253 1.57 17.92 -12.09
CA LEU A 253 2.10 16.98 -11.10
C LEU A 253 2.93 15.87 -11.77
N ASP A 254 2.50 15.34 -12.91
CA ASP A 254 3.24 14.35 -13.68
C ASP A 254 4.63 14.82 -14.12
N ALA A 255 4.75 16.12 -14.42
CA ALA A 255 6.01 16.74 -14.82
C ALA A 255 7.04 16.84 -13.71
N LEU A 256 6.65 16.55 -12.44
CA LEU A 256 7.57 16.51 -11.30
C LEU A 256 8.39 15.21 -11.20
N ASP A 257 8.12 14.25 -12.10
CA ASP A 257 8.80 12.96 -12.09
C ASP A 257 10.31 13.09 -12.23
N ARG A 258 11.03 12.41 -11.35
CA ARG A 258 12.51 12.35 -11.32
C ARG A 258 13.06 10.99 -11.73
N THR A 259 12.18 10.05 -12.07
CA THR A 259 12.56 8.67 -12.41
C THR A 259 12.75 8.46 -13.91
N GLY A 260 12.37 9.44 -14.73
CA GLY A 260 12.35 9.29 -16.18
C GLY A 260 11.32 8.29 -16.68
N GLY A 261 10.28 8.01 -15.85
CA GLY A 261 9.23 7.06 -16.20
C GLY A 261 9.67 5.59 -16.20
N THR A 262 10.69 5.25 -15.39
CA THR A 262 11.27 3.90 -15.29
C THR A 262 10.24 2.81 -15.01
N SER A 263 10.56 1.58 -15.43
CA SER A 263 9.85 0.34 -15.05
C SER A 263 10.42 -0.33 -13.79
N ASN A 264 11.46 0.25 -13.17
CA ASN A 264 12.03 -0.23 -11.92
C ASN A 264 11.22 0.25 -10.71
N ALA A 265 11.04 -0.60 -9.72
CA ALA A 265 10.38 -0.24 -8.46
C ALA A 265 11.25 0.64 -7.56
N ILE A 266 12.57 0.48 -7.61
CA ILE A 266 13.56 1.20 -6.80
C ILE A 266 14.71 1.71 -7.67
N GLU A 267 15.21 2.90 -7.37
CA GLU A 267 16.35 3.49 -8.07
C GLU A 267 17.69 2.95 -7.56
N THR A 268 17.72 2.57 -6.31
CA THR A 268 18.91 2.01 -5.64
C THR A 268 18.49 0.88 -4.73
N ARG A 269 19.24 -0.23 -4.75
CA ARG A 269 19.04 -1.30 -3.77
C ARG A 269 19.32 -0.73 -2.37
N ILE A 270 18.29 -0.53 -1.59
CA ILE A 270 18.42 -0.15 -0.18
C ILE A 270 19.09 -1.35 0.51
N LYS A 271 20.33 -1.16 0.95
CA LYS A 271 21.01 -2.14 1.81
C LYS A 271 20.35 -2.02 3.19
N TRP A 272 19.45 -2.90 3.50
CA TRP A 272 18.99 -3.09 4.87
C TRP A 272 20.15 -3.68 5.68
N ARG A 273 20.61 -2.96 6.70
CA ARG A 273 21.53 -3.45 7.72
C ARG A 273 20.74 -3.87 8.96
#